data_d6dce48170312bd9374adf8277086481
#
_entry.id   d6dce48170312bd9374adf8277086481
#
_cell.length_a   1.000
_cell.length_b   1.000
_cell.length_c   1.000
_cell.angle_alpha   90.00
_cell.angle_beta   90.00
_cell.angle_gamma   90.00
#
_symmetry.space_group_name_H-M   'P 1'
#
loop_
_entity.id
_entity.type
_entity.pdbx_description
1 polymer ?
#
loop_
_entity_poly.entity_id
_entity_poly.type
_entity_poly.pdbx_seq_one_letter_code
_entity_poly.pdbx_strand_id
1 'polypeptide(L)'
;MQIEALRLIDYRNLRHVDLVPHRRFNIFTGANGQGKTNLLEAIYLLGAVKSFRGQATNQNLIRFDADQAALEARVERGGHVRRVRMEISERGKKVYLNDESLRNLADFFGTLNVVIFGPEDLRILKGSPSKRRTFIDRAIFNAHPAFATESSHYEDVLKNRNALLKERDVDGALLSVYDDQLLQWGAKILRRRLDFLHHFRPVLGRVFRSIFDAEMDADLSYEATWWPGKLEEVDDLEDALARALSQSAQEERDRGYTVVGPHRDDLVATLQGHEVRAFASQGQTRSFVLAMKIAEVIHLEERYHFSPILLLDDVSSELDREKNQRLFAFLQGRPEGQVFITTTHGDYIPLDDEAAYFEVVQGEVTAAED
;
A
#
# COMPACT_ATOMS: atom_id res chain seq x y z
N MET A 1 -6.44 4.10 15.72
CA MET A 1 -5.88 2.71 15.72
C MET A 1 -4.48 2.77 16.24
N GLN A 2 -4.10 1.86 17.14
CA GLN A 2 -2.72 1.80 17.67
C GLN A 2 -2.30 0.35 17.98
N ILE A 3 -1.00 0.09 17.87
CA ILE A 3 -0.36 -1.13 18.37
C ILE A 3 0.04 -0.87 19.82
N GLU A 4 -0.51 -1.63 20.75
CA GLU A 4 -0.18 -1.54 22.18
C GLU A 4 1.01 -2.43 22.56
N ALA A 5 1.21 -3.52 21.85
CA ALA A 5 2.34 -4.43 22.03
C ALA A 5 2.68 -5.11 20.71
N LEU A 6 3.97 -5.30 20.47
CA LEU A 6 4.51 -5.99 19.29
C LEU A 6 5.52 -7.05 19.76
N ARG A 7 5.33 -8.29 19.30
CA ARG A 7 6.26 -9.38 19.55
C ARG A 7 6.66 -10.05 18.26
N LEU A 8 7.96 -10.21 18.04
CA LEU A 8 8.53 -10.88 16.88
C LEU A 8 9.50 -11.96 17.34
N ILE A 9 9.43 -13.12 16.71
CA ILE A 9 10.32 -14.25 16.98
C ILE A 9 10.84 -14.78 15.65
N ASP A 10 12.17 -14.89 15.54
CA ASP A 10 12.91 -15.45 14.40
C ASP A 10 12.49 -14.91 13.03
N TYR A 11 12.23 -13.60 12.98
CA TYR A 11 11.82 -12.92 11.76
C TYR A 11 13.00 -12.17 11.11
N ARG A 12 13.38 -12.51 9.89
CA ARG A 12 14.53 -11.94 9.20
C ARG A 12 15.82 -12.05 10.03
N ASN A 13 16.42 -10.91 10.42
CA ASN A 13 17.54 -10.86 11.36
C ASN A 13 17.11 -10.58 12.82
N LEU A 14 15.80 -10.40 13.07
CA LEU A 14 15.26 -10.14 14.41
C LEU A 14 15.02 -11.49 15.12
N ARG A 15 15.84 -11.78 16.12
CA ARG A 15 15.73 -13.03 16.89
C ARG A 15 14.54 -12.99 17.83
N HIS A 16 14.47 -11.96 18.63
CA HIS A 16 13.41 -11.73 19.59
C HIS A 16 13.21 -10.23 19.79
N VAL A 17 11.99 -9.77 19.57
CA VAL A 17 11.58 -8.39 19.87
C VAL A 17 10.33 -8.46 20.73
N ASP A 18 10.34 -7.76 21.87
CA ASP A 18 9.16 -7.55 22.71
C ASP A 18 9.09 -6.06 23.01
N LEU A 19 8.12 -5.38 22.40
CA LEU A 19 8.06 -3.94 22.35
C LEU A 19 6.69 -3.43 22.76
N VAL A 20 6.68 -2.40 23.63
CA VAL A 20 5.51 -1.59 23.94
C VAL A 20 5.70 -0.24 23.27
N PRO A 21 5.06 -0.03 22.11
CA PRO A 21 5.23 1.23 21.38
C PRO A 21 4.55 2.40 22.09
N HIS A 22 5.12 3.60 21.92
CA HIS A 22 4.43 4.83 22.27
C HIS A 22 3.22 5.07 21.38
N ARG A 23 2.18 5.66 21.92
CA ARG A 23 0.92 5.90 21.22
C ARG A 23 1.01 6.82 19.99
N ARG A 24 2.05 7.68 19.92
CA ARG A 24 2.23 8.65 18.82
C ARG A 24 3.43 8.29 17.98
N PHE A 25 4.63 8.58 18.40
CA PHE A 25 5.85 8.44 17.61
C PHE A 25 6.76 7.38 18.19
N ASN A 26 7.29 6.53 17.32
CA ASN A 26 8.24 5.47 17.64
C ASN A 26 9.42 5.56 16.69
N ILE A 27 10.58 5.95 17.18
CA ILE A 27 11.77 6.22 16.38
C ILE A 27 12.77 5.10 16.61
N PHE A 28 13.17 4.43 15.53
CA PHE A 28 14.16 3.36 15.54
C PHE A 28 15.44 3.85 14.88
N THR A 29 16.50 3.99 15.67
CA THR A 29 17.81 4.44 15.24
C THR A 29 18.78 3.27 15.13
N GLY A 30 19.85 3.43 14.37
CA GLY A 30 20.90 2.43 14.20
C GLY A 30 21.54 2.47 12.82
N ALA A 31 22.69 1.85 12.65
CA ALA A 31 23.38 1.79 11.36
C ALA A 31 22.57 1.04 10.28
N ASN A 32 22.98 1.15 9.01
CA ASN A 32 22.35 0.40 7.95
C ASN A 32 22.55 -1.12 8.12
N GLY A 33 21.53 -1.90 7.76
CA GLY A 33 21.57 -3.36 7.87
C GLY A 33 21.27 -3.94 9.27
N GLN A 34 21.03 -3.11 10.28
CA GLN A 34 20.79 -3.57 11.65
C GLN A 34 19.42 -4.22 11.87
N GLY A 35 18.44 -4.01 10.98
CA GLY A 35 17.10 -4.63 11.09
C GLY A 35 15.95 -3.63 11.18
N LYS A 36 16.21 -2.33 11.17
CA LYS A 36 15.18 -1.28 11.25
C LYS A 36 14.04 -1.46 10.25
N THR A 37 14.36 -1.60 8.96
CA THR A 37 13.35 -1.85 7.90
C THR A 37 12.65 -3.20 8.09
N ASN A 38 13.31 -4.21 8.68
CA ASN A 38 12.69 -5.51 8.94
C ASN A 38 11.62 -5.41 10.04
N LEU A 39 11.81 -4.52 11.01
CA LEU A 39 10.79 -4.22 12.02
C LEU A 39 9.54 -3.59 11.38
N LEU A 40 9.71 -2.58 10.53
CA LEU A 40 8.57 -2.00 9.79
C LEU A 40 7.91 -3.02 8.86
N GLU A 41 8.71 -3.89 8.21
CA GLU A 41 8.17 -4.96 7.37
C GLU A 41 7.30 -5.94 8.17
N ALA A 42 7.68 -6.28 9.41
CA ALA A 42 6.90 -7.13 10.29
C ALA A 42 5.53 -6.49 10.63
N ILE A 43 5.51 -5.20 10.99
CA ILE A 43 4.27 -4.46 11.26
C ILE A 43 3.38 -4.43 10.01
N TYR A 44 3.96 -4.12 8.85
CA TYR A 44 3.22 -4.10 7.59
C TYR A 44 2.66 -5.48 7.24
N LEU A 45 3.44 -6.54 7.45
CA LEU A 45 3.04 -7.91 7.16
C LEU A 45 1.86 -8.37 8.02
N LEU A 46 1.82 -7.95 9.29
CA LEU A 46 0.70 -8.17 10.19
C LEU A 46 -0.61 -7.51 9.71
N GLY A 47 -0.56 -6.42 8.96
CA GLY A 47 -1.76 -5.79 8.38
C GLY A 47 -2.14 -6.28 6.99
N ALA A 48 -1.14 -6.52 6.13
CA ALA A 48 -1.34 -6.78 4.69
C ALA A 48 -1.17 -8.25 4.29
N VAL A 49 -0.69 -9.12 5.18
CA VAL A 49 -0.34 -10.55 4.94
C VAL A 49 0.73 -10.75 3.86
N LYS A 50 1.09 -9.70 3.16
CA LYS A 50 2.12 -9.68 2.11
C LYS A 50 3.21 -8.68 2.50
N SER A 51 4.48 -9.01 2.21
CA SER A 51 5.58 -8.05 2.34
C SER A 51 5.42 -6.91 1.33
N PHE A 52 5.81 -5.69 1.72
CA PHE A 52 5.93 -4.59 0.77
C PHE A 52 7.16 -4.73 -0.14
N ARG A 53 8.15 -5.53 0.25
CA ARG A 53 9.29 -5.91 -0.59
C ARG A 53 8.86 -7.00 -1.57
N GLY A 54 8.63 -6.64 -2.81
CA GLY A 54 7.87 -7.39 -3.83
C GLY A 54 8.27 -8.82 -4.17
N GLN A 55 9.38 -9.38 -3.66
CA GLN A 55 9.86 -10.74 -3.96
C GLN A 55 10.17 -11.56 -2.70
N ALA A 56 9.60 -11.18 -1.55
CA ALA A 56 9.83 -11.92 -0.32
C ALA A 56 9.12 -13.29 -0.35
N THR A 57 9.89 -14.36 -0.41
CA THR A 57 9.41 -15.74 -0.17
C THR A 57 9.24 -15.97 1.33
N ASN A 58 8.42 -16.96 1.72
CA ASN A 58 8.29 -17.30 3.14
C ASN A 58 9.64 -17.62 3.79
N GLN A 59 10.50 -18.35 3.10
CA GLN A 59 11.85 -18.69 3.57
C GLN A 59 12.68 -17.44 3.88
N ASN A 60 12.58 -16.39 3.04
CA ASN A 60 13.30 -15.13 3.26
C ASN A 60 12.75 -14.30 4.43
N LEU A 61 11.54 -14.58 4.92
CA LEU A 61 10.94 -13.93 6.08
C LEU A 61 11.33 -14.60 7.40
N ILE A 62 11.78 -15.86 7.35
CA ILE A 62 12.25 -16.63 8.50
C ILE A 62 13.75 -16.34 8.73
N ARG A 63 14.19 -16.29 9.98
CA ARG A 63 15.59 -16.14 10.33
C ARG A 63 16.40 -17.35 9.82
N PHE A 64 17.64 -17.12 9.41
CA PHE A 64 18.47 -18.11 8.71
C PHE A 64 18.58 -19.46 9.45
N ASP A 65 18.66 -19.43 10.80
CA ASP A 65 18.85 -20.64 11.61
C ASP A 65 17.54 -21.15 12.24
N ALA A 66 16.37 -20.74 11.72
CA ALA A 66 15.07 -21.09 12.27
C ALA A 66 14.18 -21.77 11.23
N ASP A 67 13.27 -22.65 11.69
CA ASP A 67 12.29 -23.33 10.84
C ASP A 67 11.01 -22.52 10.61
N GLN A 68 10.76 -21.56 11.49
CA GLN A 68 9.55 -20.74 11.46
C GLN A 68 9.77 -19.38 12.11
N ALA A 69 8.95 -18.40 11.73
CA ALA A 69 8.87 -17.10 12.36
C ALA A 69 7.46 -16.87 12.94
N ALA A 70 7.38 -16.12 14.02
CA ALA A 70 6.12 -15.68 14.60
C ALA A 70 6.09 -14.17 14.80
N LEU A 71 4.99 -13.55 14.38
CA LEU A 71 4.71 -12.14 14.50
C LEU A 71 3.41 -12.00 15.28
N GLU A 72 3.37 -11.10 16.27
CA GLU A 72 2.17 -10.84 17.05
C GLU A 72 2.05 -9.37 17.39
N ALA A 73 0.83 -8.82 17.32
CA ALA A 73 0.51 -7.49 17.80
C ALA A 73 -0.81 -7.47 18.57
N ARG A 74 -0.86 -6.66 19.62
CA ARG A 74 -2.12 -6.22 20.23
C ARG A 74 -2.50 -4.89 19.61
N VAL A 75 -3.65 -4.87 18.95
CA VAL A 75 -4.14 -3.71 18.18
C VAL A 75 -5.41 -3.18 18.84
N GLU A 76 -5.37 -1.93 19.26
CA GLU A 76 -6.55 -1.18 19.73
C GLU A 76 -7.18 -0.43 18.55
N ARG A 77 -8.49 -0.50 18.41
CA ARG A 77 -9.29 0.29 17.48
C ARG A 77 -10.67 0.56 18.04
N GLY A 78 -11.00 1.84 18.25
CA GLY A 78 -12.33 2.25 18.70
C GLY A 78 -12.73 1.66 20.06
N GLY A 79 -11.80 1.54 21.00
CA GLY A 79 -12.03 0.97 22.34
C GLY A 79 -11.97 -0.56 22.38
N HIS A 80 -11.74 -1.25 21.26
CA HIS A 80 -11.64 -2.71 21.19
C HIS A 80 -10.20 -3.14 20.94
N VAL A 81 -9.69 -4.02 21.78
CA VAL A 81 -8.36 -4.63 21.62
C VAL A 81 -8.50 -5.99 20.95
N ARG A 82 -7.73 -6.20 19.88
CA ARG A 82 -7.63 -7.47 19.16
C ARG A 82 -6.19 -7.97 19.17
N ARG A 83 -6.01 -9.26 19.28
CA ARG A 83 -4.72 -9.93 19.15
C ARG A 83 -4.59 -10.48 17.73
N VAL A 84 -3.62 -9.97 17.00
CA VAL A 84 -3.27 -10.42 15.64
C VAL A 84 -1.99 -11.22 15.73
N ARG A 85 -1.98 -12.47 15.25
CA ARG A 85 -0.78 -13.31 15.21
C ARG A 85 -0.62 -13.95 13.84
N MET A 86 0.62 -14.06 13.39
CA MET A 86 0.99 -14.72 12.16
C MET A 86 2.16 -15.66 12.40
N GLU A 87 2.00 -16.91 11.99
CA GLU A 87 3.07 -17.91 11.94
C GLU A 87 3.50 -18.11 10.48
N ILE A 88 4.79 -18.07 10.24
CA ILE A 88 5.38 -18.19 8.90
C ILE A 88 6.27 -19.43 8.90
N SER A 89 6.00 -20.35 7.98
CA SER A 89 6.85 -21.51 7.68
C SER A 89 7.13 -21.57 6.17
N GLU A 90 8.05 -22.42 5.74
CA GLU A 90 8.27 -22.66 4.31
C GLU A 90 6.97 -23.03 3.58
N ARG A 91 6.09 -23.78 4.22
CA ARG A 91 4.82 -24.28 3.65
C ARG A 91 3.75 -23.22 3.49
N GLY A 92 3.85 -22.09 4.21
CA GLY A 92 2.85 -21.02 4.14
C GLY A 92 2.80 -20.15 5.40
N LYS A 93 1.77 -19.32 5.42
CA LYS A 93 1.44 -18.43 6.54
C LYS A 93 0.13 -18.88 7.17
N LYS A 94 0.08 -18.91 8.50
CA LYS A 94 -1.16 -19.08 9.27
C LYS A 94 -1.43 -17.79 10.02
N VAL A 95 -2.65 -17.29 9.91
CA VAL A 95 -3.09 -16.06 10.54
C VAL A 95 -4.13 -16.38 11.61
N TYR A 96 -3.99 -15.73 12.75
CA TYR A 96 -4.88 -15.88 13.89
C TYR A 96 -5.41 -14.52 14.33
N LEU A 97 -6.69 -14.49 14.71
CA LEU A 97 -7.34 -13.33 15.30
C LEU A 97 -7.94 -13.76 16.64
N ASN A 98 -7.52 -13.13 17.74
CA ASN A 98 -7.91 -13.50 19.11
C ASN A 98 -7.72 -15.00 19.39
N ASP A 99 -6.55 -15.56 18.98
CA ASP A 99 -6.14 -16.96 19.09
C ASP A 99 -6.92 -17.96 18.23
N GLU A 100 -7.91 -17.52 17.46
CA GLU A 100 -8.62 -18.36 16.50
C GLU A 100 -7.93 -18.34 15.12
N SER A 101 -7.64 -19.52 14.58
CA SER A 101 -7.04 -19.65 13.24
C SER A 101 -8.05 -19.28 12.16
N LEU A 102 -7.70 -18.31 11.32
CA LEU A 102 -8.58 -17.85 10.25
C LEU A 102 -8.43 -18.74 9.00
N ARG A 103 -9.55 -19.23 8.49
CA ARG A 103 -9.62 -19.91 7.19
C ARG A 103 -9.78 -18.93 6.03
N ASN A 104 -10.47 -17.84 6.27
CA ASN A 104 -10.71 -16.78 5.30
C ASN A 104 -10.04 -15.48 5.78
N LEU A 105 -9.14 -14.95 4.97
CA LEU A 105 -8.45 -13.69 5.27
C LEU A 105 -9.36 -12.46 5.16
N ALA A 106 -10.55 -12.57 4.56
CA ALA A 106 -11.49 -11.45 4.49
C ALA A 106 -11.88 -10.92 5.89
N ASP A 107 -11.99 -11.82 6.90
CA ASP A 107 -12.32 -11.45 8.27
C ASP A 107 -11.14 -10.80 9.02
N PHE A 108 -9.94 -10.97 8.50
CA PHE A 108 -8.72 -10.38 9.04
C PHE A 108 -8.49 -8.96 8.55
N PHE A 109 -8.78 -8.72 7.28
CA PHE A 109 -8.50 -7.44 6.64
C PHE A 109 -9.29 -6.30 7.30
N GLY A 110 -8.62 -5.17 7.52
CA GLY A 110 -9.16 -4.02 8.25
C GLY A 110 -8.96 -4.08 9.78
N THR A 111 -8.43 -5.19 10.33
CA THR A 111 -8.06 -5.26 11.75
C THR A 111 -6.85 -4.39 12.05
N LEU A 112 -5.86 -4.37 11.17
CA LEU A 112 -4.68 -3.51 11.24
C LEU A 112 -4.45 -2.89 9.86
N ASN A 113 -4.79 -1.61 9.71
CA ASN A 113 -4.52 -0.84 8.50
C ASN A 113 -3.16 -0.14 8.63
N VAL A 114 -2.32 -0.32 7.62
CA VAL A 114 -0.95 0.20 7.62
C VAL A 114 -0.65 0.89 6.31
N VAL A 115 -0.14 2.11 6.39
CA VAL A 115 0.40 2.86 5.24
C VAL A 115 1.90 2.95 5.42
N ILE A 116 2.66 2.55 4.40
CA ILE A 116 4.12 2.61 4.43
C ILE A 116 4.65 3.55 3.35
N PHE A 117 5.66 4.33 3.72
CA PHE A 117 6.56 5.00 2.80
C PHE A 117 7.99 4.50 3.01
N GLY A 118 8.65 4.12 1.92
CA GLY A 118 10.05 3.70 1.93
C GLY A 118 10.72 3.94 0.57
N PRO A 119 12.03 3.69 0.45
CA PRO A 119 12.81 3.96 -0.78
C PRO A 119 12.26 3.25 -2.03
N GLU A 120 11.62 2.09 -1.85
CA GLU A 120 11.00 1.32 -2.95
C GLU A 120 9.78 2.03 -3.56
N ASP A 121 9.10 2.91 -2.81
CA ASP A 121 7.89 3.59 -3.27
C ASP A 121 8.16 4.61 -4.39
N LEU A 122 9.41 5.06 -4.57
CA LEU A 122 9.80 5.89 -5.72
C LEU A 122 9.50 5.20 -7.05
N ARG A 123 9.47 3.87 -7.07
CA ARG A 123 9.09 3.06 -8.24
C ARG A 123 7.60 3.19 -8.60
N ILE A 124 6.75 3.75 -7.73
CA ILE A 124 5.34 4.00 -8.04
C ILE A 124 5.25 4.92 -9.26
N LEU A 125 5.98 6.03 -9.25
CA LEU A 125 5.93 7.00 -10.34
C LEU A 125 6.91 6.70 -11.50
N LYS A 126 8.12 6.20 -11.18
CA LYS A 126 9.16 5.92 -12.19
C LYS A 126 9.04 4.54 -12.83
N GLY A 127 8.31 3.62 -12.21
CA GLY A 127 8.16 2.24 -12.67
C GLY A 127 7.05 2.06 -13.71
N SER A 128 6.69 0.78 -13.92
CA SER A 128 5.62 0.39 -14.83
C SER A 128 4.22 0.81 -14.32
N PRO A 129 3.22 0.89 -15.21
CA PRO A 129 1.82 1.09 -14.83
C PRO A 129 1.32 0.14 -13.74
N SER A 130 1.82 -1.09 -13.72
CA SER A 130 1.50 -2.09 -12.69
C SER A 130 1.82 -1.59 -11.27
N LYS A 131 2.90 -0.81 -11.07
CA LYS A 131 3.25 -0.26 -9.75
C LYS A 131 2.24 0.80 -9.29
N ARG A 132 1.77 1.64 -10.21
CA ARG A 132 0.77 2.66 -9.94
C ARG A 132 -0.60 2.04 -9.65
N ARG A 133 -1.00 1.01 -10.42
CA ARG A 133 -2.20 0.23 -10.10
C ARG A 133 -2.11 -0.44 -8.73
N THR A 134 -0.96 -1.03 -8.40
CA THR A 134 -0.75 -1.61 -7.06
C THR A 134 -0.90 -0.58 -5.94
N PHE A 135 -0.46 0.67 -6.17
CA PHE A 135 -0.66 1.74 -5.18
C PHE A 135 -2.15 2.03 -4.96
N ILE A 136 -2.92 2.33 -6.04
CA ILE A 136 -4.34 2.66 -5.90
C ILE A 136 -5.15 1.48 -5.32
N ASP A 137 -4.86 0.26 -5.76
CA ASP A 137 -5.57 -0.94 -5.30
C ASP A 137 -5.32 -1.19 -3.81
N ARG A 138 -4.10 -0.93 -3.30
CA ARG A 138 -3.79 -0.99 -1.87
C ARG A 138 -4.48 0.09 -1.07
N ALA A 139 -4.51 1.31 -1.58
CA ALA A 139 -5.19 2.42 -0.91
C ALA A 139 -6.70 2.17 -0.81
N ILE A 140 -7.32 1.65 -1.87
CA ILE A 140 -8.72 1.22 -1.86
C ILE A 140 -8.94 0.06 -0.87
N PHE A 141 -8.04 -0.93 -0.86
CA PHE A 141 -8.10 -2.06 0.07
C PHE A 141 -8.08 -1.62 1.53
N ASN A 142 -7.25 -0.64 1.88
CA ASN A 142 -7.21 -0.08 3.24
C ASN A 142 -8.56 0.52 3.66
N ALA A 143 -9.32 1.07 2.71
CA ALA A 143 -10.64 1.65 2.92
C ALA A 143 -11.76 0.61 2.86
N HIS A 144 -11.65 -0.34 1.92
CA HIS A 144 -12.66 -1.34 1.57
C HIS A 144 -12.02 -2.72 1.44
N PRO A 145 -11.90 -3.48 2.53
CA PRO A 145 -11.27 -4.82 2.50
C PRO A 145 -11.92 -5.80 1.50
N ALA A 146 -13.22 -5.67 1.22
CA ALA A 146 -13.92 -6.47 0.21
C ALA A 146 -13.34 -6.31 -1.21
N PHE A 147 -12.63 -5.21 -1.48
CA PHE A 147 -11.96 -4.98 -2.75
C PHE A 147 -10.93 -6.06 -3.10
N ALA A 148 -10.31 -6.70 -2.10
CA ALA A 148 -9.40 -7.83 -2.32
C ALA A 148 -10.11 -9.01 -3.00
N THR A 149 -11.35 -9.32 -2.58
CA THR A 149 -12.17 -10.38 -3.18
C THR A 149 -12.63 -9.98 -4.58
N GLU A 150 -13.07 -8.73 -4.77
CA GLU A 150 -13.47 -8.19 -6.08
C GLU A 150 -12.31 -8.30 -7.09
N SER A 151 -11.09 -7.90 -6.68
CA SER A 151 -9.88 -7.98 -7.51
C SER A 151 -9.47 -9.42 -7.81
N SER A 152 -9.56 -10.33 -6.82
CA SER A 152 -9.23 -11.74 -7.03
C SER A 152 -10.15 -12.40 -8.06
N HIS A 153 -11.45 -12.14 -7.98
CA HIS A 153 -12.41 -12.66 -8.98
C HIS A 153 -12.10 -12.13 -10.38
N TYR A 154 -11.79 -10.84 -10.50
CA TYR A 154 -11.40 -10.28 -11.79
C TYR A 154 -10.13 -10.92 -12.34
N GLU A 155 -9.10 -11.10 -11.52
CA GLU A 155 -7.84 -11.73 -11.92
C GLU A 155 -8.03 -13.19 -12.35
N ASP A 156 -8.86 -13.96 -11.65
CA ASP A 156 -9.16 -15.35 -11.98
C ASP A 156 -9.93 -15.45 -13.32
N VAL A 157 -10.94 -14.60 -13.53
CA VAL A 157 -11.67 -14.52 -14.80
C VAL A 157 -10.72 -14.12 -15.93
N LEU A 158 -9.92 -13.10 -15.76
CA LEU A 158 -8.93 -12.63 -16.73
C LEU A 158 -7.92 -13.73 -17.12
N LYS A 159 -7.43 -14.46 -16.12
CA LYS A 159 -6.50 -15.59 -16.33
C LYS A 159 -7.16 -16.70 -17.17
N ASN A 160 -8.38 -17.10 -16.83
CA ASN A 160 -9.10 -18.16 -17.53
C ASN A 160 -9.46 -17.73 -18.95
N ARG A 161 -9.95 -16.49 -19.13
CA ARG A 161 -10.23 -15.92 -20.44
C ARG A 161 -8.98 -15.88 -21.33
N ASN A 162 -7.84 -15.42 -20.78
CA ASN A 162 -6.57 -15.41 -21.52
C ASN A 162 -6.04 -16.83 -21.84
N ALA A 163 -6.37 -17.83 -21.03
CA ALA A 163 -6.05 -19.22 -21.37
C ALA A 163 -6.87 -19.68 -22.58
N LEU A 164 -8.17 -19.39 -22.59
CA LEU A 164 -9.06 -19.73 -23.69
C LEU A 164 -8.68 -19.02 -25.00
N LEU A 165 -8.32 -17.73 -24.95
CA LEU A 165 -7.88 -16.97 -26.14
C LEU A 165 -6.62 -17.53 -26.82
N LYS A 166 -5.83 -18.36 -26.12
CA LYS A 166 -4.63 -19.02 -26.68
C LYS A 166 -4.93 -20.35 -27.40
N GLU A 167 -6.14 -20.86 -27.26
CA GLU A 167 -6.54 -22.09 -27.93
C GLU A 167 -6.71 -21.85 -29.44
N ARG A 168 -6.42 -22.88 -30.26
CA ARG A 168 -6.57 -22.77 -31.72
C ARG A 168 -8.03 -22.67 -32.15
N ASP A 169 -8.92 -23.36 -31.42
CA ASP A 169 -10.35 -23.36 -31.65
C ASP A 169 -11.03 -22.84 -30.38
N VAL A 170 -11.29 -21.53 -30.36
CA VAL A 170 -11.86 -20.85 -29.22
C VAL A 170 -13.33 -21.17 -29.09
N ASP A 171 -13.74 -21.80 -28.00
CA ASP A 171 -15.16 -21.98 -27.67
C ASP A 171 -15.82 -20.62 -27.43
N GLY A 172 -16.60 -20.16 -28.43
CA GLY A 172 -17.24 -18.85 -28.37
C GLY A 172 -18.32 -18.74 -27.27
N ALA A 173 -18.98 -19.87 -26.93
CA ALA A 173 -19.97 -19.86 -25.84
C ALA A 173 -19.32 -19.71 -24.49
N LEU A 174 -18.20 -20.41 -24.24
CA LEU A 174 -17.42 -20.28 -23.02
C LEU A 174 -16.75 -18.92 -22.93
N LEU A 175 -16.25 -18.38 -24.04
CA LEU A 175 -15.66 -17.03 -24.08
C LEU A 175 -16.69 -15.98 -23.69
N SER A 176 -17.93 -16.06 -24.16
CA SER A 176 -19.01 -15.14 -23.79
C SER A 176 -19.31 -15.16 -22.29
N VAL A 177 -19.26 -16.32 -21.63
CA VAL A 177 -19.45 -16.42 -20.17
C VAL A 177 -18.32 -15.70 -19.43
N TYR A 178 -17.07 -15.83 -19.90
CA TYR A 178 -15.96 -15.07 -19.30
C TYR A 178 -16.02 -13.58 -19.63
N ASP A 179 -16.52 -13.19 -20.80
CA ASP A 179 -16.74 -11.78 -21.16
C ASP A 179 -17.71 -11.13 -20.18
N ASP A 180 -18.88 -11.73 -19.93
CA ASP A 180 -19.88 -11.21 -19.00
C ASP A 180 -19.32 -11.03 -17.58
N GLN A 181 -18.57 -12.02 -17.09
CA GLN A 181 -17.92 -11.94 -15.79
C GLN A 181 -16.82 -10.87 -15.76
N LEU A 182 -16.01 -10.75 -16.82
CA LEU A 182 -14.96 -9.75 -16.95
C LEU A 182 -15.56 -8.34 -16.91
N LEU A 183 -16.66 -8.09 -17.60
CA LEU A 183 -17.37 -6.83 -17.63
C LEU A 183 -17.90 -6.48 -16.24
N GLN A 184 -18.61 -7.41 -15.60
CA GLN A 184 -19.17 -7.18 -14.26
C GLN A 184 -18.10 -6.83 -13.22
N TRP A 185 -17.03 -7.62 -13.14
CA TRP A 185 -15.97 -7.37 -12.14
C TRP A 185 -15.09 -6.19 -12.54
N GLY A 186 -14.83 -6.01 -13.83
CA GLY A 186 -14.08 -4.88 -14.38
C GLY A 186 -14.73 -3.54 -14.06
N ALA A 187 -16.04 -3.43 -14.29
CA ALA A 187 -16.81 -2.22 -13.98
C ALA A 187 -16.79 -1.90 -12.47
N LYS A 188 -16.86 -2.92 -11.59
CA LYS A 188 -16.74 -2.72 -10.14
C LYS A 188 -15.38 -2.15 -9.76
N ILE A 189 -14.27 -2.70 -10.31
CA ILE A 189 -12.92 -2.20 -10.04
C ILE A 189 -12.77 -0.77 -10.52
N LEU A 190 -13.23 -0.45 -11.74
CA LEU A 190 -13.18 0.90 -12.29
C LEU A 190 -13.93 1.89 -11.40
N ARG A 191 -15.14 1.57 -11.00
CA ARG A 191 -15.95 2.44 -10.11
C ARG A 191 -15.25 2.69 -8.79
N ARG A 192 -14.64 1.68 -8.16
CA ARG A 192 -13.85 1.84 -6.93
C ARG A 192 -12.66 2.76 -7.13
N ARG A 193 -11.92 2.60 -8.24
CA ARG A 193 -10.75 3.43 -8.53
C ARG A 193 -11.12 4.89 -8.81
N LEU A 194 -12.19 5.12 -9.58
CA LEU A 194 -12.67 6.47 -9.91
C LEU A 194 -13.23 7.17 -8.67
N ASP A 195 -14.05 6.48 -7.84
CA ASP A 195 -14.55 7.04 -6.57
C ASP A 195 -13.40 7.39 -5.62
N PHE A 196 -12.41 6.51 -5.49
CA PHE A 196 -11.22 6.78 -4.70
C PHE A 196 -10.51 8.04 -5.19
N LEU A 197 -10.19 8.13 -6.48
CA LEU A 197 -9.48 9.28 -7.05
C LEU A 197 -10.25 10.58 -6.92
N HIS A 198 -11.57 10.56 -7.10
CA HIS A 198 -12.43 11.74 -6.93
C HIS A 198 -12.23 12.39 -5.54
N HIS A 199 -12.15 11.58 -4.48
CA HIS A 199 -11.95 12.07 -3.12
C HIS A 199 -10.48 12.28 -2.74
N PHE A 200 -9.58 11.50 -3.31
CA PHE A 200 -8.15 11.51 -3.00
C PHE A 200 -7.42 12.73 -3.61
N ARG A 201 -7.73 13.11 -4.83
CA ARG A 201 -7.05 14.22 -5.55
C ARG A 201 -7.04 15.54 -4.78
N PRO A 202 -8.16 16.03 -4.22
CA PRO A 202 -8.16 17.27 -3.42
C PRO A 202 -7.27 17.14 -2.17
N VAL A 203 -7.25 15.97 -1.54
CA VAL A 203 -6.40 15.71 -0.36
C VAL A 203 -4.92 15.75 -0.74
N LEU A 204 -4.55 15.08 -1.84
CA LEU A 204 -3.17 15.10 -2.36
C LEU A 204 -2.69 16.53 -2.63
N GLY A 205 -3.49 17.35 -3.32
CA GLY A 205 -3.13 18.74 -3.59
C GLY A 205 -2.94 19.57 -2.32
N ARG A 206 -3.83 19.43 -1.32
CA ARG A 206 -3.68 20.11 -0.02
C ARG A 206 -2.40 19.69 0.71
N VAL A 207 -2.14 18.39 0.80
CA VAL A 207 -0.95 17.83 1.45
C VAL A 207 0.33 18.30 0.78
N PHE A 208 0.39 18.26 -0.54
CA PHE A 208 1.58 18.68 -1.28
C PHE A 208 1.90 20.15 -1.02
N ARG A 209 0.92 21.04 -1.12
CA ARG A 209 1.10 22.47 -0.83
C ARG A 209 1.50 22.75 0.62
N SER A 210 0.95 22.01 1.57
CA SER A 210 1.22 22.24 3.00
C SER A 210 2.62 21.84 3.42
N ILE A 211 3.17 20.77 2.85
CA ILE A 211 4.42 20.16 3.31
C ILE A 211 5.58 20.50 2.39
N PHE A 212 5.39 20.45 1.07
CA PHE A 212 6.48 20.44 0.12
C PHE A 212 6.66 21.74 -0.65
N ASP A 213 5.58 22.27 -1.24
CA ASP A 213 5.66 23.47 -2.05
C ASP A 213 4.27 24.13 -2.20
N ALA A 214 4.10 25.30 -1.58
CA ALA A 214 2.83 26.03 -1.56
C ALA A 214 2.36 26.52 -2.94
N GLU A 215 3.29 26.73 -3.86
CA GLU A 215 3.03 27.27 -5.21
C GLU A 215 2.77 26.17 -6.26
N MET A 216 2.98 24.90 -5.89
CA MET A 216 2.83 23.77 -6.82
C MET A 216 1.52 23.04 -6.68
N ASP A 217 0.85 22.84 -7.80
CA ASP A 217 -0.32 21.95 -7.90
C ASP A 217 0.11 20.53 -8.23
N ALA A 218 -0.18 19.62 -7.30
CA ALA A 218 0.00 18.17 -7.46
C ALA A 218 -1.34 17.52 -7.76
N ASP A 219 -1.40 16.76 -8.83
CA ASP A 219 -2.62 16.05 -9.24
C ASP A 219 -2.35 14.62 -9.72
N LEU A 220 -3.39 13.79 -9.71
CA LEU A 220 -3.35 12.39 -10.12
C LEU A 220 -4.60 12.07 -10.94
N SER A 221 -4.44 11.71 -12.20
CA SER A 221 -5.55 11.35 -13.09
C SER A 221 -5.55 9.87 -13.47
N TYR A 222 -6.73 9.34 -13.79
CA TYR A 222 -6.91 7.98 -14.30
C TYR A 222 -6.87 7.97 -15.82
N GLU A 223 -6.09 7.07 -16.40
CA GLU A 223 -5.95 6.93 -17.85
C GLU A 223 -6.27 5.50 -18.28
N ALA A 224 -7.29 5.37 -19.13
CA ALA A 224 -7.68 4.11 -19.76
C ALA A 224 -7.34 4.19 -21.25
N THR A 225 -6.34 3.43 -21.70
CA THR A 225 -5.87 3.45 -23.09
C THR A 225 -6.88 2.91 -24.10
N TRP A 226 -7.88 2.18 -23.63
CA TRP A 226 -8.95 1.57 -24.42
C TRP A 226 -10.20 2.45 -24.55
N TRP A 227 -10.24 3.61 -23.84
CA TRP A 227 -11.35 4.55 -23.86
C TRP A 227 -10.91 5.94 -24.32
N PRO A 228 -11.55 6.53 -25.34
CA PRO A 228 -11.18 7.83 -25.88
C PRO A 228 -11.80 8.98 -25.07
N GLY A 229 -11.37 9.21 -23.86
CA GLY A 229 -11.91 10.27 -23.02
C GLY A 229 -11.69 10.00 -21.53
N LYS A 230 -12.39 10.74 -20.70
CA LYS A 230 -12.31 10.55 -19.25
C LYS A 230 -13.36 9.55 -18.80
N LEU A 231 -12.94 8.51 -18.13
CA LEU A 231 -13.85 7.51 -17.56
C LEU A 231 -14.73 8.09 -16.44
N GLU A 232 -14.29 9.16 -15.79
CA GLU A 232 -15.08 9.88 -14.78
C GLU A 232 -16.39 10.49 -15.34
N GLU A 233 -16.46 10.69 -16.65
CA GLU A 233 -17.62 11.26 -17.35
C GLU A 233 -18.55 10.16 -17.91
N VAL A 234 -18.26 8.88 -17.65
CA VAL A 234 -19.03 7.73 -18.17
C VAL A 234 -20.02 7.26 -17.12
N ASP A 235 -21.31 7.30 -17.45
CA ASP A 235 -22.41 6.86 -16.57
C ASP A 235 -22.43 5.33 -16.41
N ASP A 236 -22.27 4.58 -17.50
CA ASP A 236 -22.26 3.13 -17.53
C ASP A 236 -20.90 2.57 -17.94
N LEU A 237 -20.10 2.21 -16.93
CA LEU A 237 -18.77 1.64 -17.12
C LEU A 237 -18.80 0.22 -17.67
N GLU A 238 -19.85 -0.55 -17.42
CA GLU A 238 -20.01 -1.91 -17.94
C GLU A 238 -20.29 -1.89 -19.45
N ASP A 239 -21.19 -1.01 -19.88
CA ASP A 239 -21.45 -0.79 -21.31
C ASP A 239 -20.23 -0.22 -22.05
N ALA A 240 -19.50 0.71 -21.45
CA ALA A 240 -18.26 1.22 -22.03
C ALA A 240 -17.20 0.12 -22.22
N LEU A 241 -17.01 -0.74 -21.21
CA LEU A 241 -16.14 -1.91 -21.30
C LEU A 241 -16.62 -2.89 -22.38
N ALA A 242 -17.92 -3.18 -22.45
CA ALA A 242 -18.50 -4.10 -23.43
C ALA A 242 -18.26 -3.62 -24.87
N ARG A 243 -18.46 -2.33 -25.13
CA ARG A 243 -18.17 -1.73 -26.45
C ARG A 243 -16.70 -1.84 -26.80
N ALA A 244 -15.79 -1.50 -25.86
CA ALA A 244 -14.36 -1.56 -26.10
C ALA A 244 -13.90 -3.02 -26.33
N LEU A 245 -14.41 -3.97 -25.55
CA LEU A 245 -14.10 -5.40 -25.69
C LEU A 245 -14.54 -5.93 -27.06
N SER A 246 -15.76 -5.58 -27.48
CA SER A 246 -16.29 -5.97 -28.81
C SER A 246 -15.44 -5.39 -29.94
N GLN A 247 -15.01 -4.13 -29.84
CA GLN A 247 -14.16 -3.49 -30.85
C GLN A 247 -12.76 -4.11 -30.92
N SER A 248 -12.25 -4.63 -29.80
CA SER A 248 -10.92 -5.24 -29.70
C SER A 248 -10.89 -6.74 -29.93
N ALA A 249 -12.04 -7.37 -30.20
CA ALA A 249 -12.18 -8.84 -30.25
C ALA A 249 -11.21 -9.52 -31.24
N GLN A 250 -10.96 -8.92 -32.40
CA GLN A 250 -10.02 -9.47 -33.39
C GLN A 250 -8.57 -9.32 -32.89
N GLU A 251 -8.21 -8.17 -32.34
CA GLU A 251 -6.88 -7.93 -31.80
C GLU A 251 -6.56 -8.88 -30.64
N GLU A 252 -7.52 -9.15 -29.76
CA GLU A 252 -7.37 -10.09 -28.65
C GLU A 252 -7.17 -11.54 -29.11
N ARG A 253 -7.88 -11.97 -30.16
CA ARG A 253 -7.67 -13.29 -30.78
C ARG A 253 -6.28 -13.41 -31.39
N ASP A 254 -5.83 -12.37 -32.09
CA ASP A 254 -4.51 -12.38 -32.74
C ASP A 254 -3.37 -12.36 -31.71
N ARG A 255 -3.55 -11.68 -30.59
CA ARG A 255 -2.57 -11.57 -29.51
C ARG A 255 -2.65 -12.69 -28.47
N GLY A 256 -3.77 -13.37 -28.36
CA GLY A 256 -4.01 -14.43 -27.36
C GLY A 256 -4.14 -13.91 -25.92
N TYR A 257 -4.54 -12.64 -25.72
CA TYR A 257 -4.80 -12.05 -24.41
C TYR A 257 -5.70 -10.82 -24.47
N THR A 258 -6.34 -10.52 -23.34
CA THR A 258 -7.25 -9.38 -23.14
C THR A 258 -6.50 -8.05 -23.17
N VAL A 259 -6.94 -7.10 -24.00
CA VAL A 259 -6.31 -5.77 -24.16
C VAL A 259 -7.13 -4.63 -23.56
N VAL A 260 -8.37 -4.88 -23.14
CA VAL A 260 -9.32 -3.93 -22.57
C VAL A 260 -9.56 -4.22 -21.09
N GLY A 261 -9.61 -3.19 -20.25
CA GLY A 261 -10.03 -3.30 -18.85
C GLY A 261 -9.03 -2.77 -17.83
N PRO A 262 -9.40 -2.75 -16.53
CA PRO A 262 -8.64 -2.11 -15.45
C PRO A 262 -7.22 -2.64 -15.24
N HIS A 263 -6.90 -3.83 -15.75
CA HIS A 263 -5.54 -4.40 -15.73
C HIS A 263 -4.59 -3.72 -16.73
N ARG A 264 -5.11 -2.93 -17.67
CA ARG A 264 -4.35 -2.19 -18.71
C ARG A 264 -4.20 -0.71 -18.39
N ASP A 265 -5.02 -0.18 -17.48
CA ASP A 265 -5.10 1.24 -17.18
C ASP A 265 -3.87 1.75 -16.41
N ASP A 266 -3.74 3.07 -16.37
CA ASP A 266 -2.65 3.75 -15.69
C ASP A 266 -3.13 4.92 -14.81
N LEU A 267 -2.21 5.42 -13.98
CA LEU A 267 -2.35 6.66 -13.23
C LEU A 267 -1.28 7.62 -13.71
N VAL A 268 -1.68 8.83 -14.04
CA VAL A 268 -0.77 9.90 -14.46
C VAL A 268 -0.67 10.93 -13.34
N ALA A 269 0.54 11.06 -12.79
CA ALA A 269 0.86 12.07 -11.78
C ALA A 269 1.39 13.33 -12.45
N THR A 270 0.86 14.49 -12.09
CA THR A 270 1.27 15.78 -12.65
C THR A 270 1.63 16.79 -11.56
N LEU A 271 2.63 17.62 -11.84
CA LEU A 271 2.99 18.84 -11.11
C LEU A 271 2.86 20.02 -12.04
N GLN A 272 2.04 21.02 -11.69
CA GLN A 272 1.74 22.17 -12.55
C GLN A 272 1.31 21.74 -13.97
N GLY A 273 0.54 20.66 -14.08
CA GLY A 273 0.08 20.10 -15.36
C GLY A 273 1.14 19.33 -16.16
N HIS A 274 2.39 19.23 -15.68
CA HIS A 274 3.46 18.47 -16.34
C HIS A 274 3.62 17.09 -15.69
N GLU A 275 3.77 16.04 -16.51
CA GLU A 275 3.91 14.67 -16.02
C GLU A 275 5.17 14.51 -15.14
N VAL A 276 4.99 14.05 -13.89
CA VAL A 276 6.07 13.86 -12.92
C VAL A 276 7.14 12.90 -13.43
N ARG A 277 6.74 11.84 -14.12
CA ARG A 277 7.67 10.84 -14.67
C ARG A 277 8.66 11.42 -15.65
N ALA A 278 8.23 12.37 -16.48
CA ALA A 278 9.01 12.94 -17.55
C ALA A 278 9.80 14.19 -17.13
N PHE A 279 9.22 15.03 -16.25
CA PHE A 279 9.73 16.39 -16.02
C PHE A 279 10.20 16.66 -14.59
N ALA A 280 9.73 15.90 -13.58
CA ALA A 280 10.08 16.19 -12.20
C ALA A 280 11.53 15.78 -11.86
N SER A 281 12.19 16.61 -11.05
CA SER A 281 13.45 16.25 -10.42
C SER A 281 13.31 15.04 -9.48
N GLN A 282 14.42 14.44 -9.07
CA GLN A 282 14.39 13.35 -8.10
C GLN A 282 13.76 13.80 -6.77
N GLY A 283 14.12 14.99 -6.28
CA GLY A 283 13.54 15.55 -5.06
C GLY A 283 12.03 15.79 -5.17
N GLN A 284 11.55 16.34 -6.31
CA GLN A 284 10.12 16.52 -6.56
C GLN A 284 9.38 15.19 -6.63
N THR A 285 9.96 14.18 -7.29
CA THR A 285 9.38 12.83 -7.35
C THR A 285 9.22 12.24 -5.94
N ARG A 286 10.25 12.38 -5.07
CA ARG A 286 10.22 11.92 -3.67
C ARG A 286 9.13 12.64 -2.88
N SER A 287 9.08 13.97 -2.98
CA SER A 287 8.05 14.79 -2.34
C SER A 287 6.65 14.37 -2.78
N PHE A 288 6.45 14.10 -4.08
CA PHE A 288 5.17 13.68 -4.61
C PHE A 288 4.73 12.31 -4.06
N VAL A 289 5.63 11.31 -4.07
CA VAL A 289 5.31 9.97 -3.56
C VAL A 289 5.01 10.01 -2.06
N LEU A 290 5.78 10.78 -1.28
CA LEU A 290 5.51 10.94 0.15
C LEU A 290 4.17 11.67 0.37
N ALA A 291 3.87 12.71 -0.41
CA ALA A 291 2.57 13.37 -0.37
C ALA A 291 1.41 12.41 -0.67
N MET A 292 1.57 11.49 -1.65
CA MET A 292 0.58 10.45 -1.91
C MET A 292 0.33 9.55 -0.69
N LYS A 293 1.38 9.16 0.03
CA LYS A 293 1.27 8.31 1.22
C LYS A 293 0.62 9.02 2.40
N ILE A 294 0.99 10.28 2.62
CA ILE A 294 0.34 11.10 3.66
C ILE A 294 -1.10 11.39 3.29
N ALA A 295 -1.38 11.68 2.02
CA ALA A 295 -2.74 11.89 1.53
C ALA A 295 -3.60 10.61 1.69
N GLU A 296 -3.02 9.41 1.53
CA GLU A 296 -3.70 8.13 1.79
C GLU A 296 -4.16 8.05 3.26
N VAL A 297 -3.29 8.41 4.21
CA VAL A 297 -3.62 8.44 5.63
C VAL A 297 -4.77 9.42 5.90
N ILE A 298 -4.65 10.66 5.42
CA ILE A 298 -5.66 11.72 5.64
C ILE A 298 -6.98 11.37 4.97
N HIS A 299 -6.95 10.81 3.77
CA HIS A 299 -8.15 10.35 3.09
C HIS A 299 -8.92 9.29 3.92
N LEU A 300 -8.18 8.35 4.55
CA LEU A 300 -8.78 7.35 5.43
C LEU A 300 -9.36 8.00 6.70
N GLU A 301 -8.71 9.00 7.26
CA GLU A 301 -9.20 9.75 8.44
C GLU A 301 -10.45 10.56 8.12
N GLU A 302 -10.41 11.35 7.06
CA GLU A 302 -11.54 12.25 6.70
C GLU A 302 -12.78 11.47 6.26
N ARG A 303 -12.59 10.39 5.50
CA ARG A 303 -13.71 9.67 4.88
C ARG A 303 -14.21 8.48 5.71
N TYR A 304 -13.34 7.82 6.43
CA TYR A 304 -13.65 6.57 7.13
C TYR A 304 -13.47 6.66 8.64
N HIS A 305 -13.09 7.85 9.15
CA HIS A 305 -12.99 8.16 10.58
C HIS A 305 -12.10 7.19 11.37
N PHE A 306 -11.00 6.76 10.78
CA PHE A 306 -9.95 6.05 11.48
C PHE A 306 -8.56 6.45 10.97
N SER A 307 -7.58 6.50 11.88
CA SER A 307 -6.19 6.75 11.54
C SER A 307 -5.46 5.41 11.38
N PRO A 308 -4.90 5.08 10.19
CA PRO A 308 -4.05 3.91 10.03
C PRO A 308 -2.70 4.12 10.72
N ILE A 309 -1.96 3.02 10.93
CA ILE A 309 -0.56 3.08 11.34
C ILE A 309 0.27 3.58 10.16
N LEU A 310 1.09 4.62 10.40
CA LEU A 310 2.01 5.14 9.39
C LEU A 310 3.44 4.63 9.65
N LEU A 311 4.04 4.03 8.64
CA LEU A 311 5.42 3.56 8.66
C LEU A 311 6.26 4.44 7.73
N LEU A 312 7.36 5.00 8.24
CA LEU A 312 8.29 5.85 7.50
C LEU A 312 9.69 5.22 7.55
N ASP A 313 10.09 4.57 6.44
CA ASP A 313 11.39 3.92 6.34
C ASP A 313 12.42 4.89 5.76
N ASP A 314 13.36 5.31 6.61
CA ASP A 314 14.49 6.20 6.29
C ASP A 314 14.09 7.52 5.59
N VAL A 315 12.94 8.09 5.97
CA VAL A 315 12.39 9.29 5.31
C VAL A 315 13.30 10.50 5.46
N SER A 316 14.02 10.61 6.58
CA SER A 316 14.88 11.77 6.88
C SER A 316 16.09 11.86 5.95
N SER A 317 16.59 10.74 5.42
CA SER A 317 17.69 10.75 4.44
C SER A 317 17.22 11.14 3.02
N GLU A 318 15.90 11.09 2.77
CA GLU A 318 15.30 11.33 1.47
C GLU A 318 14.85 12.78 1.27
N LEU A 319 14.80 13.60 2.32
CA LEU A 319 14.32 14.97 2.32
C LEU A 319 15.43 15.96 2.73
N ASP A 320 15.38 17.17 2.18
CA ASP A 320 16.15 18.28 2.72
C ASP A 320 15.62 18.69 4.12
N ARG A 321 16.44 19.44 4.86
CA ARG A 321 16.15 19.82 6.25
C ARG A 321 14.83 20.57 6.39
N GLU A 322 14.51 21.47 5.47
CA GLU A 322 13.29 22.28 5.54
C GLU A 322 12.04 21.43 5.34
N LYS A 323 12.02 20.57 4.31
CA LYS A 323 10.90 19.66 4.06
C LYS A 323 10.74 18.64 5.19
N ASN A 324 11.84 18.17 5.75
CA ASN A 324 11.81 17.28 6.90
C ASN A 324 11.13 17.96 8.12
N GLN A 325 11.50 19.19 8.43
CA GLN A 325 10.87 19.97 9.51
C GLN A 325 9.36 20.18 9.25
N ARG A 326 8.98 20.56 8.02
CA ARG A 326 7.56 20.74 7.66
C ARG A 326 6.77 19.43 7.76
N LEU A 327 7.35 18.31 7.34
CA LEU A 327 6.74 16.99 7.47
C LEU A 327 6.45 16.65 8.93
N PHE A 328 7.44 16.77 9.81
CA PHE A 328 7.27 16.44 11.22
C PHE A 328 6.33 17.41 11.93
N ALA A 329 6.40 18.71 11.65
CA ALA A 329 5.43 19.68 12.15
C ALA A 329 4.00 19.36 11.72
N PHE A 330 3.83 18.93 10.46
CA PHE A 330 2.53 18.48 9.96
C PHE A 330 2.04 17.21 10.68
N LEU A 331 2.91 16.22 10.90
CA LEU A 331 2.54 15.00 11.61
C LEU A 331 2.24 15.25 13.09
N GLN A 332 2.96 16.16 13.77
CA GLN A 332 2.70 16.56 15.15
C GLN A 332 1.35 17.31 15.28
N GLY A 333 1.02 18.15 14.31
CA GLY A 333 -0.24 18.90 14.28
C GLY A 333 -1.50 18.04 14.09
N ARG A 334 -1.37 16.76 13.76
CA ARG A 334 -2.49 15.84 13.65
C ARG A 334 -2.93 15.35 15.03
N PRO A 335 -4.24 15.29 15.31
CA PRO A 335 -4.75 14.90 16.63
C PRO A 335 -4.49 13.44 16.99
N GLU A 336 -4.47 12.56 15.98
CA GLU A 336 -4.36 11.11 16.15
C GLU A 336 -3.37 10.49 15.15
N GLY A 337 -3.07 9.21 15.35
CA GLY A 337 -2.24 8.39 14.46
C GLY A 337 -0.92 8.00 15.08
N GLN A 338 -0.65 6.71 15.08
CA GLN A 338 0.62 6.14 15.52
C GLN A 338 1.58 6.04 14.33
N VAL A 339 2.81 6.51 14.54
CA VAL A 339 3.84 6.57 13.51
C VAL A 339 5.07 5.81 13.96
N PHE A 340 5.61 4.95 13.09
CA PHE A 340 6.87 4.25 13.28
C PHE A 340 7.86 4.76 12.25
N ILE A 341 9.02 5.20 12.72
CA ILE A 341 10.03 5.88 11.90
C ILE A 341 11.36 5.17 12.06
N THR A 342 12.01 4.85 10.96
CA THR A 342 13.40 4.40 10.98
C THR A 342 14.32 5.49 10.45
N THR A 343 15.49 5.62 11.04
CA THR A 343 16.52 6.55 10.60
C THR A 343 17.91 6.07 10.99
N THR A 344 18.93 6.55 10.31
CA THR A 344 20.33 6.39 10.72
C THR A 344 20.79 7.48 11.67
N HIS A 345 20.07 8.62 11.73
CA HIS A 345 20.42 9.80 12.49
C HIS A 345 19.21 10.32 13.27
N GLY A 346 19.15 10.04 14.56
CA GLY A 346 18.04 10.48 15.45
C GLY A 346 17.88 12.00 15.50
N ASP A 347 18.98 12.74 15.42
CA ASP A 347 19.03 14.21 15.52
C ASP A 347 18.26 14.94 14.38
N TYR A 348 17.93 14.25 13.31
CA TYR A 348 17.15 14.83 12.22
C TYR A 348 15.63 14.78 12.42
N ILE A 349 15.18 14.18 13.52
CA ILE A 349 13.75 14.04 13.83
C ILE A 349 13.40 15.04 14.94
N PRO A 350 12.81 16.20 14.62
CA PRO A 350 12.45 17.22 15.60
C PRO A 350 11.12 16.87 16.27
N LEU A 351 11.10 15.81 17.08
CA LEU A 351 9.94 15.42 17.88
C LEU A 351 10.26 15.63 19.36
N ASP A 352 9.38 16.35 20.02
CA ASP A 352 9.43 16.62 21.47
C ASP A 352 8.84 15.42 22.27
N ASP A 353 8.39 15.62 23.48
CA ASP A 353 8.03 14.64 24.52
C ASP A 353 6.97 13.56 24.14
N GLU A 354 6.44 13.55 22.92
CA GLU A 354 5.45 12.56 22.43
C GLU A 354 6.06 11.37 21.67
N ALA A 355 7.32 11.07 21.87
CA ALA A 355 8.05 10.04 21.13
C ALA A 355 8.75 9.04 22.06
N ALA A 356 8.79 7.77 21.64
CA ALA A 356 9.70 6.79 22.19
C ALA A 356 10.84 6.52 21.21
N TYR A 357 12.07 6.46 21.73
CA TYR A 357 13.29 6.21 20.97
C TYR A 357 13.79 4.80 21.26
N PHE A 358 14.20 4.10 20.22
CA PHE A 358 14.71 2.73 20.28
C PHE A 358 15.99 2.64 19.47
N GLU A 359 16.96 1.92 19.98
CA GLU A 359 18.18 1.56 19.26
C GLU A 359 18.05 0.15 18.67
N VAL A 360 18.49 -0.01 17.42
CA VAL A 360 18.49 -1.30 16.73
C VAL A 360 19.93 -1.69 16.37
N VAL A 361 20.43 -2.73 17.03
CA VAL A 361 21.80 -3.24 16.85
C VAL A 361 21.74 -4.76 16.61
N GLN A 362 22.21 -5.21 15.45
CA GLN A 362 22.26 -6.64 15.08
C GLN A 362 20.93 -7.41 15.27
N GLY A 363 19.80 -6.74 15.05
CA GLY A 363 18.47 -7.34 15.20
C GLY A 363 17.91 -7.31 16.64
N GLU A 364 18.62 -6.77 17.59
CA GLU A 364 18.12 -6.47 18.93
C GLU A 364 17.54 -5.05 18.96
N VAL A 365 16.42 -4.88 19.64
CA VAL A 365 15.72 -3.60 19.79
C VAL A 365 15.65 -3.27 21.28
N THR A 366 16.27 -2.16 21.68
CA THR A 366 16.30 -1.70 23.07
C THR A 366 15.74 -0.28 23.15
N ALA A 367 15.08 0.08 24.25
CA ALA A 367 14.73 1.47 24.50
C ALA A 367 16.03 2.28 24.60
N ALA A 368 16.09 3.42 23.90
CA ALA A 368 17.20 4.34 24.10
C ALA A 368 17.11 4.93 25.51
N GLU A 369 18.24 5.01 26.21
CA GLU A 369 18.33 5.73 27.47
C GLU A 369 18.25 7.24 27.16
N ASP A 370 17.49 7.98 27.98
CA ASP A 370 17.32 9.45 27.92
C ASP A 370 18.64 10.20 28.09
#